data_7746ae5cedc1453c117a1e28bcb46d96
#
_entry.id   7746ae5cedc1453c117a1e28bcb46d96
#
_cell.length_a   1.000
_cell.length_b   1.000
_cell.length_c   1.000
_cell.angle_alpha   90.00
_cell.angle_beta   90.00
_cell.angle_gamma   90.00
#
_symmetry.space_group_name_H-M   'P 1'
#
loop_
_entity.id
_entity.type
_entity.pdbx_description
1 polymer ?
#
loop_
_entity_poly.entity_id
_entity_poly.type
_entity_poly.pdbx_seq_one_letter_code
_entity_poly.pdbx_strand_id
1 'polypeptide(L)'
;MDNFKAIYKILQALERSMDLPAFDISELALDAMGVSTERQYRYLEMLQDAGLIKNAVLYTNREGGLCLKHPRKIRITLRGLEYLQENAMR
;
A
#
# COMPACT_ATOMS: atom_id res chain seq x y z
N MET A 1 -9.58 -9.41 8.62
CA MET A 1 -8.78 -8.28 9.16
C MET A 1 -9.53 -6.98 8.91
N ASP A 2 -9.42 -6.06 9.84
CA ASP A 2 -9.95 -4.71 9.72
C ASP A 2 -9.28 -3.98 8.55
N ASN A 3 -10.08 -3.34 7.71
CA ASN A 3 -9.57 -2.60 6.54
C ASN A 3 -8.55 -1.53 6.95
N PHE A 4 -8.84 -0.79 8.01
CA PHE A 4 -7.98 0.32 8.43
C PHE A 4 -6.68 -0.18 9.05
N LYS A 5 -6.68 -1.35 9.68
CA LYS A 5 -5.44 -1.99 10.13
C LYS A 5 -4.56 -2.36 8.93
N ALA A 6 -5.17 -2.93 7.89
CA ALA A 6 -4.42 -3.29 6.67
C ALA A 6 -3.84 -2.05 6.00
N ILE A 7 -4.64 -1.01 5.86
CA ILE A 7 -4.21 0.27 5.29
C ILE A 7 -3.04 0.86 6.09
N TYR A 8 -3.16 0.84 7.42
CA TYR A 8 -2.09 1.35 8.30
C TYR A 8 -0.79 0.58 8.11
N LYS A 9 -0.87 -0.75 8.04
CA LYS A 9 0.31 -1.60 7.82
C LYS A 9 0.96 -1.35 6.47
N ILE A 10 0.17 -1.16 5.42
CA ILE A 10 0.69 -0.83 4.09
C ILE A 10 1.45 0.49 4.14
N LEU A 11 0.87 1.51 4.77
CA LEU A 11 1.52 2.81 4.88
C LEU A 11 2.79 2.74 5.74
N GLN A 12 2.78 1.94 6.80
CA GLN A 12 3.99 1.73 7.62
C GLN A 12 5.12 1.10 6.80
N ALA A 13 4.79 0.09 5.97
CA ALA A 13 5.78 -0.56 5.11
C ALA A 13 6.37 0.44 4.11
N LEU A 14 5.53 1.30 3.54
CA LEU A 14 5.98 2.32 2.61
C LEU A 14 6.80 3.41 3.30
N GLU A 15 6.44 3.74 4.54
CA GLU A 15 7.22 4.70 5.33
C GLU A 15 8.64 4.15 5.58
N ARG A 16 8.76 2.89 5.96
CA ARG A 16 10.07 2.26 6.14
C ARG A 16 10.90 2.28 4.85
N SER A 17 10.25 2.20 3.70
CA SER A 17 10.94 2.18 2.40
C SER A 17 11.48 3.55 1.98
N MET A 18 11.16 4.61 2.71
CA MET A 18 11.66 5.95 2.38
C MET A 18 13.18 6.04 2.43
N ASP A 19 13.82 5.21 3.24
CA ASP A 19 15.28 5.17 3.36
C ASP A 19 15.93 4.25 2.31
N LEU A 20 15.12 3.62 1.47
CA LEU A 20 15.60 2.64 0.48
C LEU A 20 15.35 3.16 -0.94
N PRO A 21 16.14 2.68 -1.92
CA PRO A 21 15.94 3.12 -3.31
C PRO A 21 14.64 2.62 -3.93
N ALA A 22 14.02 1.59 -3.36
CA ALA A 22 12.80 1.00 -3.91
C ALA A 22 11.97 0.34 -2.82
N PHE A 23 10.67 0.26 -3.05
CA PHE A 23 9.76 -0.46 -2.17
C PHE A 23 9.80 -1.97 -2.53
N ASP A 24 9.91 -2.81 -1.50
CA ASP A 24 9.82 -4.26 -1.66
C ASP A 24 8.41 -4.70 -1.24
N ILE A 25 7.60 -5.10 -2.22
CA ILE A 25 6.21 -5.48 -1.96
C ILE A 25 6.09 -6.73 -1.09
N SER A 26 7.15 -7.55 -1.00
CA SER A 26 7.13 -8.72 -0.12
C SER A 26 6.99 -8.33 1.36
N GLU A 27 7.28 -7.09 1.71
CA GLU A 27 7.05 -6.56 3.05
C GLU A 27 5.58 -6.70 3.48
N LEU A 28 4.65 -6.58 2.52
CA LEU A 28 3.23 -6.71 2.81
C LEU A 28 2.85 -8.14 3.19
N ALA A 29 3.51 -9.13 2.58
CA ALA A 29 3.31 -10.54 2.95
C ALA A 29 3.89 -10.83 4.34
N LEU A 30 5.02 -10.23 4.67
CA LEU A 30 5.67 -10.41 5.97
C LEU A 30 4.82 -9.86 7.11
N ASP A 31 4.03 -8.83 6.84
CA ASP A 31 3.16 -8.23 7.86
C ASP A 31 1.93 -9.11 8.18
N ALA A 32 1.78 -10.24 7.51
CA ALA A 32 0.73 -11.22 7.77
C ALA A 32 -0.65 -10.56 7.87
N MET A 33 -1.00 -9.76 6.87
CA MET A 33 -2.23 -8.97 6.91
C MET A 33 -3.52 -9.79 6.84
N GLY A 34 -3.42 -11.08 6.50
CA GLY A 34 -4.58 -11.96 6.46
C GLY A 34 -5.58 -11.60 5.35
N VAL A 35 -5.14 -10.92 4.30
CA VAL A 35 -6.00 -10.56 3.17
C VAL A 35 -5.41 -11.11 1.88
N SER A 36 -6.27 -11.30 0.86
CA SER A 36 -5.85 -11.77 -0.44
C SER A 36 -5.00 -10.73 -1.15
N THR A 37 -4.22 -11.17 -2.15
CA THR A 37 -3.46 -10.25 -3.00
C THR A 37 -4.38 -9.27 -3.72
N GLU A 38 -5.53 -9.75 -4.21
CA GLU A 38 -6.52 -8.88 -4.85
C GLU A 38 -6.96 -7.76 -3.91
N ARG A 39 -7.23 -8.09 -2.64
CA ARG A 39 -7.64 -7.09 -1.66
C ARG A 39 -6.51 -6.12 -1.32
N GLN A 40 -5.27 -6.58 -1.24
CA GLN A 40 -4.13 -5.70 -1.06
C GLN A 40 -4.03 -4.68 -2.19
N TYR A 41 -4.22 -5.13 -3.43
CA TYR A 41 -4.16 -4.23 -4.59
C TYR A 41 -5.31 -3.23 -4.58
N ARG A 42 -6.49 -3.63 -4.10
CA ARG A 42 -7.61 -2.70 -3.91
C ARG A 42 -7.27 -1.61 -2.89
N TYR A 43 -6.60 -1.96 -1.81
CA TYR A 43 -6.13 -0.97 -0.83
C TYR A 43 -5.13 -0.01 -1.45
N LEU A 44 -4.20 -0.51 -2.27
CA LEU A 44 -3.25 0.36 -2.96
C LEU A 44 -3.97 1.34 -3.88
N GLU A 45 -4.96 0.86 -4.61
CA GLU A 45 -5.79 1.70 -5.48
C GLU A 45 -6.48 2.81 -4.68
N MET A 46 -7.13 2.45 -3.58
CA MET A 46 -7.83 3.42 -2.72
C MET A 46 -6.86 4.43 -2.10
N LEU A 47 -5.71 3.96 -1.65
CA LEU A 47 -4.70 4.84 -1.07
C LEU A 47 -4.19 5.85 -2.08
N GLN A 48 -3.99 5.42 -3.32
CA GLN A 48 -3.54 6.30 -4.38
C GLN A 48 -4.62 7.31 -4.75
N ASP A 49 -5.87 6.86 -4.88
CA ASP A 49 -7.00 7.74 -5.17
C ASP A 49 -7.17 8.81 -4.10
N ALA A 50 -6.89 8.47 -2.85
CA ALA A 50 -6.97 9.40 -1.74
C ALA A 50 -5.71 10.28 -1.59
N GLY A 51 -4.69 10.02 -2.39
CA GLY A 51 -3.47 10.83 -2.38
C GLY A 51 -2.48 10.46 -1.28
N LEU A 52 -2.63 9.30 -0.63
CA LEU A 52 -1.73 8.88 0.44
C LEU A 52 -0.49 8.16 -0.06
N ILE A 53 -0.55 7.62 -1.27
CA ILE A 53 0.60 7.01 -1.96
C ILE A 53 0.62 7.50 -3.41
N LYS A 54 1.72 7.22 -4.10
CA LYS A 54 1.88 7.53 -5.53
C LYS A 54 2.63 6.44 -6.26
N ASN A 55 2.54 6.47 -7.58
CA ASN A 55 3.25 5.56 -8.49
C ASN A 55 2.79 4.11 -8.41
N ALA A 56 1.59 3.85 -7.93
CA ALA A 56 0.98 2.53 -8.00
C ALA A 56 0.28 2.40 -9.35
N VAL A 57 0.85 1.58 -10.22
CA VAL A 57 0.29 1.36 -11.57
C VAL A 57 -0.51 0.07 -11.54
N LEU A 58 -1.83 0.20 -11.56
CA LEU A 58 -2.76 -0.91 -11.47
C LEU A 58 -3.49 -1.09 -12.80
N TYR A 59 -3.75 -2.35 -13.15
CA TYR A 59 -4.49 -2.67 -14.38
C TYR A 59 -5.32 -3.93 -14.16
N THR A 60 -6.33 -4.12 -15.01
CA THR A 60 -7.20 -5.28 -14.94
C THR A 60 -6.77 -6.28 -16.01
N ASN A 61 -6.54 -7.53 -15.63
CA ASN A 61 -6.19 -8.59 -16.59
C ASN A 61 -7.45 -9.08 -17.33
N ARG A 62 -7.26 -10.05 -18.25
CA ARG A 62 -8.36 -10.59 -19.07
C ARG A 62 -9.47 -11.22 -18.25
N GLU A 63 -9.13 -11.76 -17.08
CA GLU A 63 -10.08 -12.45 -16.20
C GLU A 63 -10.77 -11.49 -15.21
N GLY A 64 -10.47 -10.19 -15.32
CA GLY A 64 -11.05 -9.18 -14.44
C GLY A 64 -10.29 -9.00 -13.13
N GLY A 65 -9.18 -9.71 -12.92
CA GLY A 65 -8.37 -9.57 -11.73
C GLY A 65 -7.51 -8.32 -11.76
N LEU A 66 -7.33 -7.70 -10.60
CA LEU A 66 -6.51 -6.50 -10.47
C LEU A 66 -5.04 -6.89 -10.37
N CYS A 67 -4.20 -6.26 -11.17
CA CYS A 67 -2.77 -6.51 -11.24
C CYS A 67 -1.98 -5.25 -10.96
N LEU A 68 -0.73 -5.42 -10.53
CA LEU A 68 0.16 -4.31 -10.18
C LEU A 68 1.43 -4.38 -11.02
N LYS A 69 1.81 -3.24 -11.62
CA LYS A 69 3.07 -3.09 -12.35
C LYS A 69 4.03 -2.25 -11.53
N HIS A 70 5.32 -2.58 -11.63
CA HIS A 70 6.41 -1.78 -11.06
C HIS A 70 6.20 -1.43 -9.59
N PRO A 71 5.94 -2.43 -8.71
CA PRO A 71 5.69 -2.15 -7.30
C PRO A 71 6.87 -1.42 -6.62
N ARG A 72 8.08 -1.58 -7.15
CA ARG A 72 9.27 -0.93 -6.60
C ARG A 72 9.19 0.59 -6.63
N LYS A 73 8.35 1.16 -7.50
CA LYS A 73 8.22 2.61 -7.66
C LYS A 73 7.21 3.25 -6.72
N ILE A 74 6.43 2.46 -5.99
CA ILE A 74 5.42 2.99 -5.09
C ILE A 74 6.09 3.73 -3.94
N ARG A 75 5.57 4.93 -3.62
CA ARG A 75 6.07 5.76 -2.54
C ARG A 75 4.91 6.33 -1.72
N ILE A 76 5.17 6.53 -0.43
CA ILE A 76 4.26 7.25 0.43
C ILE A 76 4.34 8.74 0.10
N THR A 77 3.23 9.46 0.27
CA THR A 77 3.19 10.91 0.11
C THR A 77 3.21 11.60 1.46
N LEU A 78 3.33 12.92 1.45
CA LEU A 78 3.22 13.71 2.69
C LEU A 78 1.87 13.43 3.37
N ARG A 79 0.79 13.35 2.60
CA ARG A 79 -0.53 13.04 3.13
C ARG A 79 -0.56 11.65 3.79
N GLY A 80 0.16 10.68 3.22
CA GLY A 80 0.29 9.36 3.83
C GLY A 80 1.00 9.42 5.18
N LEU A 81 2.05 10.22 5.27
CA LEU A 81 2.76 10.43 6.54
C LEU A 81 1.86 11.07 7.60
N GLU A 82 1.07 12.07 7.19
CA GLU A 82 0.11 12.71 8.08
C GLU A 82 -0.92 11.71 8.61
N TYR A 83 -1.42 10.84 7.73
CA TYR A 83 -2.35 9.78 8.12
C TYR A 83 -1.74 8.87 9.19
N LEU A 84 -0.49 8.45 9.00
CA LEU A 84 0.20 7.60 9.98
C LEU A 84 0.31 8.30 11.32
N GLN A 85 0.66 9.57 11.32
CA GLN A 85 0.80 10.33 12.56
C GLN A 85 -0.54 10.48 13.28
N GLU A 86 -1.59 10.80 12.54
CA GLU A 86 -2.94 10.99 13.11
C GLU A 86 -3.51 9.70 13.69
N ASN A 87 -3.08 8.55 13.19
CA ASN A 87 -3.63 7.26 13.60
C ASN A 87 -2.66 6.43 14.46
N ALA A 88 -1.51 6.98 14.81
CA ALA A 88 -0.46 6.26 15.51
C ALA A 88 -0.85 5.78 16.91
N MET A 89 -1.81 6.42 17.53
CA MET A 89 -2.24 6.10 18.90
C MET A 89 -3.42 5.13 18.96
N ARG A 90 -3.86 4.61 17.84
CA ARG A 90 -5.03 3.71 17.77
C ARG A 90 -4.66 2.25 17.89
#